data_ef8bf6080588bc29c028ddc4a6614736
#
_entry.id   ef8bf6080588bc29c028ddc4a6614736
#
_cell.length_a   1.000
_cell.length_b   1.000
_cell.length_c   1.000
_cell.angle_alpha   90.00
_cell.angle_beta   90.00
_cell.angle_gamma   90.00
#
_symmetry.space_group_name_H-M   'P 1'
#
loop_
_entity.id
_entity.type
_entity.pdbx_description
1 polymer ?
#
loop_
_entity_poly.entity_id
_entity_poly.type
_entity_poly.pdbx_seq_one_letter_code
_entity_poly.pdbx_strand_id
1 'polypeptide(L)'
;LEALAGENAAANVPQPDLSRVAMIGWSYGGFLSALAVLEAPETFAAACAGAPPTDWTLYDTHYTERYLGLDSAVYERNSIIADAPQLDRPLMLIHGFADDNVTIAHSLRLSQALMATGRKHTFLPLTGITHMTNDETVAENLLILQRDFLAEALG
;
A
#
# COMPACT_ATOMS: atom_id res chain seq x y z
N LEU A 1 -14.73 0.04 -11.68
CA LEU A 1 -15.66 0.50 -10.65
C LEU A 1 -17.05 0.76 -11.24
N GLU A 2 -17.18 1.54 -12.33
CA GLU A 2 -18.46 1.82 -12.98
C GLU A 2 -19.20 0.56 -13.46
N ALA A 3 -18.48 -0.42 -14.01
CA ALA A 3 -19.05 -1.71 -14.41
C ALA A 3 -19.64 -2.46 -13.21
N LEU A 4 -18.92 -2.47 -12.07
CA LEU A 4 -19.38 -3.12 -10.85
C LEU A 4 -20.64 -2.45 -10.28
N ALA A 5 -20.72 -1.12 -10.34
CA ALA A 5 -21.91 -0.38 -9.94
C ALA A 5 -23.10 -0.70 -10.85
N GLY A 6 -22.89 -0.82 -12.16
CA GLY A 6 -23.91 -1.23 -13.12
C GLY A 6 -24.45 -2.64 -12.88
N GLU A 7 -23.57 -3.60 -12.59
CA GLU A 7 -23.97 -4.98 -12.26
C GLU A 7 -24.76 -5.05 -10.95
N ASN A 8 -24.36 -4.30 -9.92
CA ASN A 8 -25.07 -4.21 -8.66
C ASN A 8 -26.48 -3.62 -8.83
N ALA A 9 -26.63 -2.59 -9.67
CA ALA A 9 -27.94 -2.03 -9.98
C ALA A 9 -28.88 -3.07 -10.64
N ALA A 10 -28.35 -3.83 -11.59
CA ALA A 10 -29.10 -4.89 -12.27
C ALA A 10 -29.49 -6.04 -11.31
N ALA A 11 -28.65 -6.34 -10.31
CA ALA A 11 -28.89 -7.37 -9.32
C ALA A 11 -29.74 -6.92 -8.12
N ASN A 12 -30.16 -5.66 -8.06
CA ASN A 12 -30.90 -5.06 -6.95
C ASN A 12 -30.17 -5.18 -5.59
N VAL A 13 -28.85 -5.04 -5.59
CA VAL A 13 -28.01 -4.97 -4.39
C VAL A 13 -27.60 -3.53 -4.11
N PRO A 14 -27.20 -3.19 -2.85
CA PRO A 14 -26.75 -1.84 -2.53
C PRO A 14 -25.63 -1.37 -3.46
N GLN A 15 -25.75 -0.14 -3.95
CA GLN A 15 -24.73 0.45 -4.81
C GLN A 15 -23.49 0.79 -4.01
N PRO A 16 -22.27 0.49 -4.52
CA PRO A 16 -21.04 0.95 -3.92
C PRO A 16 -20.94 2.47 -4.01
N ASP A 17 -20.46 3.09 -2.96
CA ASP A 17 -20.12 4.51 -2.98
C ASP A 17 -18.75 4.70 -3.65
N LEU A 18 -18.76 5.11 -4.91
CA LEU A 18 -17.53 5.29 -5.70
C LEU A 18 -16.67 6.48 -5.26
N SER A 19 -17.19 7.34 -4.38
CA SER A 19 -16.39 8.44 -3.78
C SER A 19 -15.59 7.98 -2.57
N ARG A 20 -15.86 6.78 -2.05
CA ARG A 20 -15.24 6.21 -0.85
C ARG A 20 -14.58 4.85 -1.12
N VAL A 21 -13.79 4.79 -2.17
CA VAL A 21 -13.06 3.58 -2.53
C VAL A 21 -11.68 3.60 -1.88
N ALA A 22 -11.35 2.55 -1.15
CA ALA A 22 -10.01 2.35 -0.60
C ALA A 22 -9.34 1.11 -1.20
N MET A 23 -8.01 1.09 -1.16
CA MET A 23 -7.25 -0.08 -1.59
C MET A 23 -6.47 -0.68 -0.41
N ILE A 24 -6.55 -2.00 -0.26
CA ILE A 24 -5.82 -2.78 0.75
C ILE A 24 -5.02 -3.85 0.02
N GLY A 25 -3.77 -3.99 0.38
CA GLY A 25 -2.94 -5.04 -0.19
C GLY A 25 -1.70 -5.34 0.63
N TRP A 26 -1.12 -6.51 0.37
CA TRP A 26 0.09 -6.98 1.01
C TRP A 26 1.17 -7.31 -0.03
N SER A 27 2.47 -7.08 0.28
CA SER A 27 3.58 -7.33 -0.61
C SER A 27 3.43 -6.55 -1.93
N TYR A 28 3.38 -7.18 -3.09
CA TYR A 28 3.10 -6.52 -4.35
C TYR A 28 1.73 -5.80 -4.35
N GLY A 29 0.72 -6.38 -3.68
CA GLY A 29 -0.56 -5.71 -3.43
C GLY A 29 -0.42 -4.48 -2.54
N GLY A 30 0.53 -4.46 -1.61
CA GLY A 30 0.89 -3.30 -0.80
C GLY A 30 1.52 -2.19 -1.63
N PHE A 31 2.42 -2.54 -2.56
CA PHE A 31 2.95 -1.61 -3.56
C PHE A 31 1.82 -0.96 -4.37
N LEU A 32 0.90 -1.78 -4.93
CA LEU A 32 -0.23 -1.28 -5.70
C LEU A 32 -1.17 -0.41 -4.86
N SER A 33 -1.34 -0.73 -3.57
CA SER A 33 -2.17 0.08 -2.66
C SER A 33 -1.58 1.44 -2.38
N ALA A 34 -0.27 1.52 -2.14
CA ALA A 34 0.42 2.80 -1.99
C ALA A 34 0.40 3.61 -3.30
N LEU A 35 0.69 2.96 -4.43
CA LEU A 35 0.67 3.58 -5.76
C LEU A 35 -0.72 4.17 -6.09
N ALA A 36 -1.79 3.48 -5.72
CA ALA A 36 -3.16 3.91 -6.00
C ALA A 36 -3.48 5.30 -5.42
N VAL A 37 -3.06 5.59 -4.19
CA VAL A 37 -3.30 6.90 -3.56
C VAL A 37 -2.26 7.96 -3.93
N LEU A 38 -1.13 7.55 -4.50
CA LEU A 38 -0.11 8.47 -5.03
C LEU A 38 -0.45 8.94 -6.45
N GLU A 39 -0.90 8.03 -7.33
CA GLU A 39 -1.10 8.33 -8.75
C GLU A 39 -2.57 8.52 -9.16
N ALA A 40 -3.53 7.98 -8.38
CA ALA A 40 -4.96 8.05 -8.72
C ALA A 40 -5.83 8.49 -7.51
N PRO A 41 -5.50 9.62 -6.85
CA PRO A 41 -6.20 10.11 -5.65
C PRO A 41 -7.68 10.50 -5.93
N GLU A 42 -8.04 10.74 -7.17
CA GLU A 42 -9.43 10.98 -7.60
C GLU A 42 -10.29 9.71 -7.54
N THR A 43 -9.67 8.54 -7.64
CA THR A 43 -10.34 7.24 -7.60
C THR A 43 -10.25 6.59 -6.23
N PHE A 44 -9.08 6.66 -5.60
CA PHE A 44 -8.80 6.00 -4.31
C PHE A 44 -8.70 7.02 -3.18
N ALA A 45 -9.67 6.95 -2.27
CA ALA A 45 -9.79 7.88 -1.14
C ALA A 45 -8.88 7.55 0.04
N ALA A 46 -8.41 6.31 0.16
CA ALA A 46 -7.49 5.85 1.21
C ALA A 46 -6.79 4.56 0.81
N ALA A 47 -5.67 4.22 1.47
CA ALA A 47 -5.01 2.92 1.29
C ALA A 47 -4.36 2.38 2.57
N CYS A 48 -4.36 1.03 2.68
CA CYS A 48 -3.53 0.28 3.61
C CYS A 48 -2.53 -0.56 2.80
N ALA A 49 -1.24 -0.24 2.94
CA ALA A 49 -0.14 -0.87 2.21
C ALA A 49 0.71 -1.73 3.17
N GLY A 50 0.51 -3.04 3.13
CA GLY A 50 1.26 -4.01 3.92
C GLY A 50 2.52 -4.48 3.20
N ALA A 51 3.67 -4.40 3.86
CA ALA A 51 4.97 -4.86 3.36
C ALA A 51 5.24 -4.47 1.88
N PRO A 52 5.04 -3.18 1.49
CA PRO A 52 5.15 -2.77 0.09
C PRO A 52 6.62 -2.74 -0.38
N PRO A 53 6.97 -3.35 -1.53
CA PRO A 53 8.26 -3.13 -2.17
C PRO A 53 8.27 -1.77 -2.89
N THR A 54 8.70 -0.71 -2.21
CA THR A 54 8.61 0.68 -2.67
C THR A 54 9.75 1.14 -3.56
N ASP A 55 10.86 0.42 -3.52
CA ASP A 55 12.09 0.70 -4.29
C ASP A 55 12.68 -0.63 -4.78
N TRP A 56 12.55 -0.89 -6.06
CA TRP A 56 12.95 -2.18 -6.65
C TRP A 56 14.46 -2.45 -6.60
N THR A 57 15.28 -1.45 -6.30
CA THR A 57 16.73 -1.65 -6.06
C THR A 57 17.02 -2.37 -4.74
N LEU A 58 16.04 -2.47 -3.84
CA LEU A 58 16.14 -3.17 -2.56
C LEU A 58 15.62 -4.61 -2.61
N TYR A 59 15.02 -5.01 -3.74
CA TYR A 59 14.39 -6.32 -3.84
C TYR A 59 15.31 -7.35 -4.50
N ASP A 60 14.91 -8.63 -4.41
CA ASP A 60 15.65 -9.77 -4.96
C ASP A 60 15.97 -9.60 -6.46
N THR A 61 17.24 -9.71 -6.80
CA THR A 61 17.73 -9.52 -8.18
C THR A 61 17.23 -10.56 -9.15
N HIS A 62 16.98 -11.81 -8.73
CA HIS A 62 16.39 -12.83 -9.60
C HIS A 62 15.00 -12.41 -10.09
N TYR A 63 14.23 -11.76 -9.22
CA TYR A 63 12.92 -11.22 -9.58
C TYR A 63 13.06 -9.94 -10.42
N THR A 64 13.82 -8.97 -9.93
CA THR A 64 13.88 -7.64 -10.54
C THR A 64 14.58 -7.67 -11.91
N GLU A 65 15.70 -8.36 -12.06
CA GLU A 65 16.38 -8.48 -13.34
C GLU A 65 15.52 -9.19 -14.40
N ARG A 66 14.71 -10.16 -13.98
CA ARG A 66 13.80 -10.87 -14.88
C ARG A 66 12.71 -9.95 -15.43
N TYR A 67 12.13 -9.07 -14.61
CA TYR A 67 10.96 -8.28 -14.96
C TYR A 67 11.28 -6.83 -15.35
N LEU A 68 12.35 -6.25 -14.83
CA LEU A 68 12.78 -4.88 -15.08
C LEU A 68 14.04 -4.80 -15.96
N GLY A 69 14.77 -5.90 -16.11
CA GLY A 69 16.05 -5.92 -16.81
C GLY A 69 17.17 -5.27 -16.00
N LEU A 70 18.18 -4.72 -16.70
CA LEU A 70 19.39 -4.16 -16.07
C LEU A 70 19.48 -2.62 -16.21
N ASP A 71 18.50 -1.98 -16.82
CA ASP A 71 18.47 -0.52 -16.98
C ASP A 71 17.99 0.17 -15.70
N SER A 72 18.87 0.91 -15.04
CA SER A 72 18.56 1.63 -13.80
C SER A 72 17.39 2.61 -13.94
N ALA A 73 17.19 3.21 -15.13
CA ALA A 73 16.09 4.12 -15.37
C ALA A 73 14.72 3.40 -15.30
N VAL A 74 14.66 2.09 -15.54
CA VAL A 74 13.45 1.30 -15.36
C VAL A 74 13.15 1.14 -13.87
N TYR A 75 14.16 0.89 -13.03
CA TYR A 75 14.00 0.80 -11.58
C TYR A 75 13.51 2.12 -10.98
N GLU A 76 14.11 3.23 -11.40
CA GLU A 76 13.70 4.56 -10.95
C GLU A 76 12.25 4.88 -11.28
N ARG A 77 11.82 4.63 -12.53
CA ARG A 77 10.44 4.88 -12.97
C ARG A 77 9.40 4.01 -12.27
N ASN A 78 9.79 2.84 -11.77
CA ASN A 78 8.90 1.92 -11.07
C ASN A 78 9.03 2.00 -9.54
N SER A 79 9.88 2.89 -9.02
CA SER A 79 9.96 3.21 -7.59
C SER A 79 8.94 4.27 -7.24
N ILE A 80 8.16 4.06 -6.18
CA ILE A 80 7.16 5.03 -5.70
C ILE A 80 7.72 6.05 -4.70
N ILE A 81 9.02 6.02 -4.44
CA ILE A 81 9.67 6.97 -3.51
C ILE A 81 9.60 8.40 -4.06
N ALA A 82 9.80 8.56 -5.37
CA ALA A 82 9.76 9.87 -6.03
C ALA A 82 8.36 10.50 -6.02
N ASP A 83 7.31 9.68 -5.89
CA ASP A 83 5.91 10.11 -5.89
C ASP A 83 5.43 10.57 -4.51
N ALA A 84 6.22 10.42 -3.46
CA ALA A 84 5.89 10.82 -2.10
C ALA A 84 5.31 12.25 -1.99
N PRO A 85 5.80 13.29 -2.73
CA PRO A 85 5.24 14.63 -2.70
C PRO A 85 3.77 14.70 -3.15
N GLN A 86 3.29 13.72 -3.90
CA GLN A 86 1.93 13.70 -4.48
C GLN A 86 0.89 13.18 -3.48
N LEU A 87 1.30 12.57 -2.35
CA LEU A 87 0.36 12.01 -1.39
C LEU A 87 -0.52 13.12 -0.78
N ASP A 88 -1.82 13.04 -1.03
CA ASP A 88 -2.84 13.90 -0.41
C ASP A 88 -3.99 13.09 0.22
N ARG A 89 -3.94 11.75 0.11
CA ARG A 89 -4.92 10.81 0.66
C ARG A 89 -4.37 10.08 1.88
N PRO A 90 -5.24 9.66 2.83
CA PRO A 90 -4.84 8.82 3.95
C PRO A 90 -4.13 7.55 3.49
N LEU A 91 -2.91 7.34 4.00
CA LEU A 91 -2.09 6.15 3.76
C LEU A 91 -1.64 5.56 5.09
N MET A 92 -1.91 4.25 5.28
CA MET A 92 -1.33 3.43 6.33
C MET A 92 -0.29 2.49 5.73
N LEU A 93 0.96 2.62 6.17
CA LEU A 93 2.04 1.66 5.91
C LEU A 93 2.09 0.65 7.05
N ILE A 94 2.16 -0.63 6.74
CA ILE A 94 2.24 -1.73 7.70
C ILE A 94 3.43 -2.59 7.33
N HIS A 95 4.34 -2.91 8.28
CA HIS A 95 5.51 -3.71 7.94
C HIS A 95 6.05 -4.50 9.13
N GLY A 96 6.37 -5.77 8.91
CA GLY A 96 7.08 -6.62 9.84
C GLY A 96 8.55 -6.19 10.00
N PHE A 97 9.01 -6.01 11.24
CA PHE A 97 10.41 -5.63 11.49
C PHE A 97 11.41 -6.72 11.09
N ALA A 98 10.99 -7.98 11.16
CA ALA A 98 11.82 -9.14 10.83
C ALA A 98 11.53 -9.67 9.40
N ASP A 99 10.95 -8.83 8.53
CA ASP A 99 10.67 -9.22 7.14
C ASP A 99 11.98 -9.43 6.39
N ASP A 100 12.21 -10.67 5.98
CA ASP A 100 13.39 -11.14 5.28
C ASP A 100 13.16 -11.31 3.76
N ASN A 101 11.95 -11.08 3.30
CA ASN A 101 11.56 -11.07 1.89
C ASN A 101 11.53 -9.64 1.34
N VAL A 102 10.56 -8.85 1.80
CA VAL A 102 10.51 -7.40 1.53
C VAL A 102 11.01 -6.69 2.78
N THR A 103 12.26 -6.31 2.81
CA THR A 103 12.86 -5.73 4.02
C THR A 103 12.14 -4.45 4.45
N ILE A 104 12.08 -4.18 5.75
CA ILE A 104 11.43 -2.98 6.30
C ILE A 104 12.00 -1.68 5.73
N ALA A 105 13.21 -1.72 5.17
CA ALA A 105 13.85 -0.59 4.50
C ALA A 105 12.96 0.05 3.42
N HIS A 106 12.15 -0.75 2.74
CA HIS A 106 11.17 -0.25 1.76
C HIS A 106 10.19 0.75 2.38
N SER A 107 9.49 0.37 3.45
CA SER A 107 8.56 1.26 4.13
C SER A 107 9.26 2.43 4.83
N LEU A 108 10.43 2.22 5.39
CA LEU A 108 11.21 3.31 6.02
C LEU A 108 11.64 4.37 5.01
N ARG A 109 12.08 3.98 3.80
CA ARG A 109 12.43 4.94 2.72
C ARG A 109 11.22 5.74 2.26
N LEU A 110 10.07 5.09 2.04
CA LEU A 110 8.85 5.80 1.66
C LEU A 110 8.41 6.75 2.77
N SER A 111 8.37 6.29 4.02
CA SER A 111 8.02 7.13 5.17
C SER A 111 8.96 8.33 5.31
N GLN A 112 10.28 8.13 5.12
CA GLN A 112 11.25 9.23 5.12
C GLN A 112 10.95 10.26 4.02
N ALA A 113 10.65 9.83 2.80
CA ALA A 113 10.31 10.71 1.69
C ALA A 113 9.01 11.48 1.95
N LEU A 114 7.98 10.82 2.49
CA LEU A 114 6.72 11.45 2.89
C LEU A 114 6.94 12.50 3.99
N MET A 115 7.74 12.20 5.00
CA MET A 115 8.09 13.16 6.06
C MET A 115 8.88 14.35 5.52
N ALA A 116 9.84 14.12 4.64
CA ALA A 116 10.65 15.17 4.03
C ALA A 116 9.81 16.17 3.21
N THR A 117 8.66 15.71 2.69
CA THR A 117 7.73 16.53 1.90
C THR A 117 6.49 16.98 2.69
N GLY A 118 6.47 16.73 4.01
CA GLY A 118 5.38 17.15 4.90
C GLY A 118 4.06 16.39 4.67
N ARG A 119 4.12 15.17 4.12
CA ARG A 119 2.92 14.37 3.83
C ARG A 119 2.56 13.49 5.03
N LYS A 120 1.35 13.70 5.55
CA LYS A 120 0.83 12.93 6.69
C LYS A 120 0.56 11.49 6.26
N HIS A 121 1.05 10.53 7.05
CA HIS A 121 0.79 9.12 6.88
C HIS A 121 0.82 8.41 8.24
N THR A 122 0.28 7.21 8.30
CA THR A 122 0.38 6.31 9.47
C THR A 122 1.38 5.22 9.16
N PHE A 123 2.29 4.92 10.09
CA PHE A 123 3.18 3.77 9.97
C PHE A 123 2.97 2.83 11.17
N LEU A 124 2.54 1.59 10.89
CA LEU A 124 2.32 0.53 11.86
C LEU A 124 3.42 -0.52 11.73
N PRO A 125 4.49 -0.44 12.55
CA PRO A 125 5.53 -1.46 12.58
C PRO A 125 5.07 -2.68 13.40
N LEU A 126 5.24 -3.88 12.84
CA LEU A 126 4.90 -5.14 13.49
C LEU A 126 6.17 -5.78 14.07
N THR A 127 6.37 -5.64 15.38
CA THR A 127 7.55 -6.20 16.06
C THR A 127 7.47 -7.73 16.13
N GLY A 128 8.57 -8.40 15.78
CA GLY A 128 8.64 -9.86 15.80
C GLY A 128 7.92 -10.57 14.65
N ILE A 129 7.33 -9.84 13.71
CA ILE A 129 6.65 -10.39 12.55
C ILE A 129 7.59 -10.34 11.33
N THR A 130 7.61 -11.41 10.56
CA THR A 130 8.29 -11.54 9.27
C THR A 130 7.41 -10.99 8.13
N HIS A 131 7.51 -11.54 6.92
CA HIS A 131 6.72 -11.07 5.78
C HIS A 131 5.20 -11.23 5.98
N MET A 132 4.78 -12.27 6.70
CA MET A 132 3.38 -12.50 7.09
C MET A 132 3.32 -13.07 8.50
N THR A 133 2.21 -12.83 9.20
CA THR A 133 1.96 -13.48 10.49
C THR A 133 1.16 -14.75 10.32
N ASN A 134 1.52 -15.79 11.08
CA ASN A 134 0.72 -17.01 11.23
C ASN A 134 -0.03 -17.03 12.57
N ASP A 135 0.09 -15.99 13.37
CA ASP A 135 -0.64 -15.84 14.62
C ASP A 135 -2.04 -15.29 14.34
N GLU A 136 -3.07 -16.06 14.65
CA GLU A 136 -4.47 -15.71 14.39
C GLU A 136 -4.89 -14.42 15.11
N THR A 137 -4.43 -14.23 16.37
CA THR A 137 -4.75 -13.04 17.15
C THR A 137 -4.14 -11.79 16.54
N VAL A 138 -2.90 -11.88 16.08
CA VAL A 138 -2.23 -10.76 15.40
C VAL A 138 -2.92 -10.46 14.07
N ALA A 139 -3.28 -11.48 13.30
CA ALA A 139 -3.98 -11.31 12.03
C ALA A 139 -5.36 -10.65 12.21
N GLU A 140 -6.15 -11.09 13.20
CA GLU A 140 -7.44 -10.50 13.52
C GLU A 140 -7.31 -9.03 13.96
N ASN A 141 -6.40 -8.75 14.90
CA ASN A 141 -6.18 -7.38 15.35
C ASN A 141 -5.66 -6.46 14.25
N LEU A 142 -4.84 -6.99 13.33
CA LEU A 142 -4.38 -6.23 12.17
C LEU A 142 -5.55 -5.84 11.25
N LEU A 143 -6.49 -6.74 11.00
CA LEU A 143 -7.71 -6.44 10.24
C LEU A 143 -8.57 -5.38 10.94
N ILE A 144 -8.69 -5.45 12.27
CA ILE A 144 -9.42 -4.46 13.07
C ILE A 144 -8.76 -3.07 12.93
N LEU A 145 -7.44 -2.98 13.07
CA LEU A 145 -6.71 -1.72 12.93
C LEU A 145 -6.85 -1.11 11.53
N GLN A 146 -6.79 -1.93 10.47
CA GLN A 146 -7.01 -1.48 9.10
C GLN A 146 -8.46 -0.99 8.91
N ARG A 147 -9.44 -1.74 9.42
CA ARG A 147 -10.85 -1.35 9.37
C ARG A 147 -11.07 0.01 10.05
N ASP A 148 -10.52 0.20 11.24
CA ASP A 148 -10.71 1.42 12.02
C ASP A 148 -10.05 2.62 11.33
N PHE A 149 -8.84 2.43 10.80
CA PHE A 149 -8.18 3.45 9.97
C PHE A 149 -9.02 3.84 8.75
N LEU A 150 -9.55 2.85 8.03
CA LEU A 150 -10.36 3.11 6.84
C LEU A 150 -11.71 3.74 7.20
N ALA A 151 -12.34 3.33 8.30
CA ALA A 151 -13.57 3.95 8.77
C ALA A 151 -13.37 5.43 9.10
N GLU A 152 -12.24 5.80 9.73
CA GLU A 152 -11.88 7.20 9.96
C GLU A 152 -11.58 7.96 8.67
N ALA A 153 -10.86 7.33 7.75
CA ALA A 153 -10.41 7.95 6.50
C ALA A 153 -11.54 8.19 5.49
N LEU A 154 -12.56 7.33 5.50
CA LEU A 154 -13.66 7.36 4.53
C LEU A 154 -14.91 8.07 5.07
N GLY A 155 -15.02 8.31 6.37
CA GLY A 155 -16.15 9.02 7.02
C GLY A 155 -17.34 8.12 7.25
#